data_0f05ee34eaacb888e864127ddded1d7a
#
_entry.id   0f05ee34eaacb888e864127ddded1d7a
#
_cell.length_a   1.000
_cell.length_b   1.000
_cell.length_c   1.000
_cell.angle_alpha   90.00
_cell.angle_beta   90.00
_cell.angle_gamma   90.00
#
_symmetry.space_group_name_H-M   'P 1'
#
loop_
_entity.id
_entity.type
_entity.pdbx_description
1 polymer ?
#
loop_
_entity_poly.entity_id
_entity_poly.type
_entity_poly.pdbx_seq_one_letter_code
_entity_poly.pdbx_strand_id
1 'polypeptide(L)'
;YSEFFYHEDAAINSENLDYDFRWSEFITPIHLWESAHDTLVHDTAIYIAENNLVQGDTVTINSNITDLTFQYELQDVLNQGDTLNVKVPKQSMFVYGTHQAVYICRNAIDFLANSKWIELSSEGCFYSPFSYGYGPTCISVSSDGDIIYYGTNQGEVYRISNVSKVINDETIDSATVTKIV
;
A
#
# COMPACT_ATOMS: atom_id res chain seq x y z
N TYR A 1 17.84 -1.21 -14.20
CA TYR A 1 16.36 -1.31 -14.10
C TYR A 1 15.92 -2.53 -13.28
N SER A 2 16.74 -3.59 -13.21
CA SER A 2 16.45 -4.79 -12.43
C SER A 2 16.65 -4.64 -10.94
N GLU A 3 17.50 -3.73 -10.49
CA GLU A 3 17.84 -3.55 -9.07
C GLU A 3 16.73 -2.89 -8.24
N PHE A 4 15.77 -2.21 -8.87
CA PHE A 4 14.69 -1.52 -8.15
C PHE A 4 13.68 -2.46 -7.49
N PHE A 5 13.58 -3.71 -7.96
CA PHE A 5 12.65 -4.72 -7.47
C PHE A 5 13.31 -5.85 -6.66
N TYR A 6 14.62 -5.80 -6.47
CA TYR A 6 15.38 -6.77 -5.68
C TYR A 6 15.52 -6.35 -4.21
N HIS A 7 14.46 -5.90 -3.56
CA HIS A 7 14.50 -5.78 -2.13
C HIS A 7 14.14 -7.12 -1.50
N GLU A 8 14.99 -7.62 -0.62
CA GLU A 8 14.87 -8.92 0.06
C GLU A 8 13.57 -9.10 0.86
N ASP A 9 12.83 -8.00 1.09
CA ASP A 9 11.58 -7.97 1.83
C ASP A 9 10.34 -7.71 0.94
N ALA A 10 10.48 -7.70 -0.38
CA ALA A 10 9.31 -7.71 -1.23
C ALA A 10 8.54 -9.01 -0.98
N ALA A 11 7.21 -8.97 -1.04
CA ALA A 11 6.32 -10.14 -0.93
C ALA A 11 6.67 -11.29 -1.92
N ILE A 12 7.60 -11.03 -2.80
CA ILE A 12 8.26 -11.99 -3.66
C ILE A 12 9.33 -12.67 -2.81
N ASN A 13 9.04 -13.87 -2.36
CA ASN A 13 9.96 -14.71 -1.60
C ASN A 13 11.27 -14.86 -2.39
N SER A 14 12.38 -14.34 -1.88
CA SER A 14 13.68 -14.34 -2.53
C SER A 14 14.17 -15.76 -2.91
N GLU A 15 13.65 -16.78 -2.25
CA GLU A 15 13.96 -18.20 -2.56
C GLU A 15 13.42 -18.67 -3.92
N ASN A 16 12.47 -17.94 -4.52
CA ASN A 16 11.88 -18.24 -5.84
C ASN A 16 12.30 -17.27 -6.94
N LEU A 17 13.18 -16.33 -6.66
CA LEU A 17 13.72 -15.39 -7.65
C LEU A 17 14.79 -16.01 -8.57
N ASP A 18 14.69 -17.31 -8.85
CA ASP A 18 15.62 -17.98 -9.75
C ASP A 18 15.38 -17.49 -11.19
N TYR A 19 16.08 -16.41 -11.52
CA TYR A 19 16.54 -15.97 -12.85
C TYR A 19 15.53 -15.86 -13.99
N ASP A 20 14.23 -15.77 -13.76
CA ASP A 20 13.29 -15.70 -14.85
C ASP A 20 12.68 -14.30 -15.03
N PHE A 21 13.27 -13.52 -15.95
CA PHE A 21 12.77 -12.20 -16.38
C PHE A 21 11.32 -12.20 -16.94
N ARG A 22 10.64 -13.32 -16.86
CA ARG A 22 9.27 -13.53 -17.39
C ARG A 22 8.17 -13.26 -16.38
N TRP A 23 8.49 -12.70 -15.19
CA TRP A 23 7.55 -12.49 -14.09
C TRP A 23 6.67 -11.26 -14.24
N SER A 24 7.03 -10.38 -15.17
CA SER A 24 6.24 -9.19 -15.45
C SER A 24 6.17 -8.93 -16.94
N GLU A 25 5.18 -8.16 -17.36
CA GLU A 25 5.18 -7.59 -18.71
C GLU A 25 6.46 -6.77 -18.93
N PHE A 26 6.88 -6.65 -20.20
CA PHE A 26 8.03 -5.80 -20.57
C PHE A 26 7.88 -4.36 -20.05
N ILE A 27 6.63 -3.88 -19.94
CA ILE A 27 6.27 -2.65 -19.26
C ILE A 27 5.40 -3.02 -18.06
N THR A 28 5.99 -3.11 -16.87
CA THR A 28 5.27 -3.36 -15.64
C THR A 28 4.38 -2.15 -15.31
N PRO A 29 3.06 -2.32 -15.19
CA PRO A 29 2.19 -1.24 -14.81
C PRO A 29 2.40 -0.87 -13.35
N ILE A 30 2.64 0.41 -13.11
CA ILE A 30 2.82 0.98 -11.77
C ILE A 30 1.94 2.21 -11.60
N HIS A 31 1.48 2.44 -10.38
CA HIS A 31 0.74 3.64 -10.02
C HIS A 31 1.15 4.11 -8.63
N LEU A 32 1.51 5.38 -8.50
CA LEU A 32 1.67 6.03 -7.20
C LEU A 32 0.41 6.84 -6.91
N TRP A 33 -0.30 6.47 -5.86
CA TRP A 33 -1.39 7.25 -5.32
C TRP A 33 -0.92 8.02 -4.09
N GLU A 34 -1.39 9.24 -3.96
CA GLU A 34 -1.17 10.08 -2.80
C GLU A 34 -2.48 10.77 -2.41
N SER A 35 -2.78 10.80 -1.11
CA SER A 35 -3.90 11.55 -0.57
C SER A 35 -3.59 13.05 -0.64
N ALA A 36 -3.74 13.65 -1.81
CA ALA A 36 -3.60 15.09 -1.97
C ALA A 36 -4.77 15.78 -1.30
N HIS A 37 -4.59 16.33 -0.11
CA HIS A 37 -5.52 17.25 0.57
C HIS A 37 -7.03 16.91 0.47
N ASP A 38 -7.38 15.67 0.15
CA ASP A 38 -8.77 15.30 0.14
C ASP A 38 -9.26 15.23 1.58
N THR A 39 -10.17 16.12 1.91
CA THR A 39 -10.81 16.19 3.22
C THR A 39 -11.68 14.96 3.53
N LEU A 40 -11.86 14.08 2.54
CA LEU A 40 -12.68 12.87 2.67
C LEU A 40 -11.85 11.64 3.10
N VAL A 41 -10.55 11.63 2.88
CA VAL A 41 -9.67 10.55 3.36
C VAL A 41 -9.17 10.93 4.75
N HIS A 42 -9.88 10.46 5.76
CA HIS A 42 -9.55 10.69 7.17
C HIS A 42 -8.94 9.46 7.79
N ASP A 43 -7.63 9.32 7.65
CA ASP A 43 -6.91 8.48 8.59
C ASP A 43 -6.68 9.26 9.88
N THR A 44 -7.06 8.68 11.01
CA THR A 44 -6.82 9.23 12.33
C THR A 44 -5.98 8.25 13.13
N ALA A 45 -4.80 8.70 13.56
CA ALA A 45 -3.99 7.98 14.52
C ALA A 45 -4.42 8.35 15.95
N ILE A 46 -4.38 7.37 16.83
CA ILE A 46 -4.68 7.56 18.24
C ILE A 46 -3.35 7.61 19.00
N TYR A 47 -3.13 8.71 19.69
CA TYR A 47 -2.00 8.87 20.62
C TYR A 47 -2.52 8.81 22.06
N ILE A 48 -1.87 8.03 22.91
CA ILE A 48 -2.15 7.96 24.36
C ILE A 48 -0.95 8.58 25.08
N ALA A 49 -1.19 9.61 25.86
CA ALA A 49 -0.14 10.32 26.57
C ALA A 49 0.47 9.44 27.69
N GLU A 50 1.74 9.11 27.54
CA GLU A 50 2.49 8.34 28.56
C GLU A 50 2.84 9.17 29.79
N ASN A 51 2.93 10.49 29.62
CA ASN A 51 3.25 11.46 30.67
C ASN A 51 2.38 12.71 30.52
N ASN A 52 2.44 13.60 31.51
CA ASN A 52 1.85 14.92 31.36
C ASN A 52 2.66 15.73 30.35
N LEU A 53 2.00 16.28 29.36
CA LEU A 53 2.58 17.05 28.25
C LEU A 53 1.94 18.43 28.20
N VAL A 54 2.68 19.42 27.76
CA VAL A 54 2.19 20.79 27.63
C VAL A 54 1.97 21.18 26.16
N GLN A 55 1.21 22.22 25.95
CA GLN A 55 1.04 22.80 24.61
C GLN A 55 2.42 23.18 24.03
N GLY A 56 2.64 22.81 22.77
CA GLY A 56 3.91 23.00 22.03
C GLY A 56 4.89 21.83 22.14
N ASP A 57 4.65 20.86 23.03
CA ASP A 57 5.44 19.63 23.04
C ASP A 57 5.24 18.87 21.73
N THR A 58 6.33 18.24 21.27
CA THR A 58 6.28 17.39 20.06
C THR A 58 6.28 15.92 20.45
N VAL A 59 5.27 15.20 19.96
CA VAL A 59 5.13 13.75 20.17
C VAL A 59 5.28 12.99 18.86
N THR A 60 5.79 11.77 18.94
CA THR A 60 5.89 10.86 17.79
C THR A 60 4.67 9.96 17.76
N ILE A 61 3.95 9.97 16.66
CA ILE A 61 2.71 9.22 16.48
C ILE A 61 2.89 8.26 15.30
N ASN A 62 2.39 7.03 15.44
CA ASN A 62 2.38 6.04 14.39
C ASN A 62 1.06 6.11 13.62
N SER A 63 1.12 6.13 12.30
CA SER A 63 -0.06 5.91 11.46
C SER A 63 -0.59 4.49 11.66
N ASN A 64 -1.90 4.35 11.75
CA ASN A 64 -2.54 3.04 11.87
C ASN A 64 -2.60 2.28 10.52
N ILE A 65 -2.42 2.99 9.41
CA ILE A 65 -2.54 2.41 8.06
C ILE A 65 -1.17 2.12 7.45
N THR A 66 -0.21 3.03 7.59
CA THR A 66 1.07 2.95 6.88
C THR A 66 2.23 2.50 7.75
N ASP A 67 2.04 2.34 9.06
CA ASP A 67 3.10 2.19 10.06
C ASP A 67 4.12 3.37 10.06
N LEU A 68 3.87 4.41 9.28
CA LEU A 68 4.71 5.60 9.24
C LEU A 68 4.60 6.37 10.55
N THR A 69 5.74 6.73 11.09
CA THR A 69 5.80 7.65 12.22
C THR A 69 5.83 9.09 11.71
N PHE A 70 5.14 9.98 12.42
CA PHE A 70 5.20 11.41 12.16
C PHE A 70 5.26 12.21 13.45
N GLN A 71 5.80 13.42 13.38
CA GLN A 71 5.88 14.35 14.50
C GLN A 71 4.61 15.20 14.53
N TYR A 72 4.04 15.35 15.71
CA TYR A 72 2.88 16.19 15.96
C TYR A 72 3.14 17.13 17.12
N GLU A 73 2.97 18.43 16.90
CA GLU A 73 3.06 19.45 17.93
C GLU A 73 1.72 19.61 18.62
N LEU A 74 1.68 19.41 19.93
CA LEU A 74 0.48 19.47 20.72
C LEU A 74 -0.14 20.87 20.72
N GLN A 75 -1.42 20.93 20.43
CA GLN A 75 -2.18 22.19 20.44
C GLN A 75 -2.75 22.50 21.84
N ASP A 76 -2.87 21.48 22.70
CA ASP A 76 -3.39 21.57 24.04
C ASP A 76 -2.56 20.74 25.02
N VAL A 77 -2.80 20.94 26.33
CA VAL A 77 -2.20 20.15 27.40
C VAL A 77 -2.83 18.75 27.43
N LEU A 78 -2.01 17.72 27.57
CA LEU A 78 -2.45 16.35 27.79
C LEU A 78 -1.95 15.84 29.14
N ASN A 79 -2.85 15.25 29.94
CA ASN A 79 -2.45 14.53 31.14
C ASN A 79 -2.09 13.08 30.78
N GLN A 80 -1.32 12.44 31.65
CA GLN A 80 -1.03 11.03 31.51
C GLN A 80 -2.31 10.19 31.39
N GLY A 81 -2.40 9.37 30.35
CA GLY A 81 -3.56 8.55 30.03
C GLY A 81 -4.60 9.21 29.13
N ASP A 82 -4.48 10.52 28.85
CA ASP A 82 -5.36 11.19 27.90
C ASP A 82 -5.14 10.64 26.48
N THR A 83 -6.24 10.59 25.74
CA THR A 83 -6.24 10.11 24.34
C THR A 83 -6.43 11.27 23.38
N LEU A 84 -5.55 11.39 22.40
CA LEU A 84 -5.60 12.39 21.34
C LEU A 84 -5.82 11.70 19.99
N ASN A 85 -6.83 12.13 19.25
CA ASN A 85 -7.04 11.73 17.87
C ASN A 85 -6.37 12.75 16.94
N VAL A 86 -5.38 12.31 16.17
CA VAL A 86 -4.63 13.17 15.26
C VAL A 86 -4.90 12.74 13.83
N LYS A 87 -5.19 13.70 12.98
CA LYS A 87 -5.29 13.45 11.54
C LYS A 87 -3.90 13.09 11.00
N VAL A 88 -3.79 11.93 10.38
CA VAL A 88 -2.54 11.50 9.75
C VAL A 88 -2.21 12.45 8.59
N PRO A 89 -0.97 12.88 8.46
CA PRO A 89 -0.54 13.65 7.31
C PRO A 89 -0.65 12.82 6.03
N LYS A 90 -0.34 13.40 4.92
CA LYS A 90 -0.43 12.81 3.57
C LYS A 90 -0.08 11.32 3.54
N GLN A 91 -0.99 10.52 3.02
CA GLN A 91 -0.78 9.09 2.78
C GLN A 91 -0.33 8.85 1.35
N SER A 92 0.39 7.78 1.14
CA SER A 92 0.77 7.30 -0.20
C SER A 92 0.56 5.80 -0.31
N MET A 93 0.33 5.35 -1.53
CA MET A 93 0.24 3.94 -1.86
C MET A 93 0.87 3.71 -3.22
N PHE A 94 1.89 2.87 -3.26
CA PHE A 94 2.46 2.39 -4.49
C PHE A 94 1.78 1.10 -4.90
N VAL A 95 1.33 1.02 -6.15
CA VAL A 95 0.64 -0.15 -6.70
C VAL A 95 1.41 -0.64 -7.91
N TYR A 96 1.66 -1.93 -8.03
CA TYR A 96 2.21 -2.52 -9.24
C TYR A 96 1.60 -3.88 -9.55
N GLY A 97 1.66 -4.27 -10.82
CA GLY A 97 1.16 -5.55 -11.29
C GLY A 97 2.26 -6.40 -11.93
N THR A 98 2.21 -7.69 -11.69
CA THR A 98 3.07 -8.70 -12.30
C THR A 98 2.22 -9.81 -12.90
N HIS A 99 2.85 -10.80 -13.55
CA HIS A 99 2.15 -12.02 -13.98
C HIS A 99 1.65 -12.88 -12.80
N GLN A 100 2.03 -12.57 -11.57
CA GLN A 100 1.59 -13.31 -10.39
C GLN A 100 0.39 -12.65 -9.72
N ALA A 101 0.46 -11.33 -9.51
CA ALA A 101 -0.54 -10.61 -8.76
C ALA A 101 -0.43 -9.08 -8.92
N VAL A 102 -1.40 -8.39 -8.35
CA VAL A 102 -1.38 -6.95 -8.06
C VAL A 102 -0.98 -6.76 -6.61
N TYR A 103 0.02 -5.93 -6.38
CA TYR A 103 0.60 -5.64 -5.06
C TYR A 103 0.44 -4.18 -4.69
N ILE A 104 0.34 -3.91 -3.39
CA ILE A 104 0.45 -2.56 -2.84
C ILE A 104 1.57 -2.46 -1.82
N CYS A 105 2.13 -1.26 -1.70
CA CYS A 105 3.01 -0.87 -0.61
C CYS A 105 2.61 0.54 -0.13
N ARG A 106 2.31 0.67 1.16
CA ARG A 106 1.89 1.94 1.74
C ARG A 106 3.05 2.75 2.32
N ASN A 107 4.18 2.12 2.50
CA ASN A 107 5.40 2.75 3.03
C ASN A 107 6.56 2.81 2.01
N ALA A 108 6.27 2.69 0.70
CA ALA A 108 7.29 2.68 -0.34
C ALA A 108 8.13 3.96 -0.41
N ILE A 109 7.61 5.08 0.09
CA ILE A 109 8.33 6.37 0.15
C ILE A 109 9.01 6.62 1.50
N ASP A 110 8.87 5.72 2.46
CA ASP A 110 9.63 5.76 3.70
C ASP A 110 10.98 5.07 3.50
N PHE A 111 11.99 5.85 3.20
CA PHE A 111 13.35 5.35 2.95
C PHE A 111 14.09 4.89 4.22
N LEU A 112 13.47 5.03 5.40
CA LEU A 112 14.04 4.59 6.68
C LEU A 112 13.47 3.25 7.15
N ALA A 113 12.36 2.81 6.56
CA ALA A 113 11.72 1.54 6.88
C ALA A 113 11.80 0.56 5.69
N ASN A 114 11.79 -0.72 6.00
CA ASN A 114 11.69 -1.74 4.98
C ASN A 114 10.31 -1.67 4.31
N SER A 115 10.28 -1.71 2.99
CA SER A 115 9.03 -1.71 2.23
C SER A 115 8.23 -2.97 2.53
N LYS A 116 6.98 -2.80 2.94
CA LYS A 116 6.04 -3.91 3.16
C LYS A 116 5.09 -4.01 1.98
N TRP A 117 5.22 -5.09 1.21
CA TRP A 117 4.38 -5.38 0.07
C TRP A 117 3.27 -6.33 0.46
N ILE A 118 2.05 -6.02 0.02
CA ILE A 118 0.86 -6.81 0.26
C ILE A 118 0.30 -7.25 -1.09
N GLU A 119 0.09 -8.55 -1.28
CA GLU A 119 -0.59 -9.09 -2.44
C GLU A 119 -2.10 -8.83 -2.30
N LEU A 120 -2.69 -8.07 -3.23
CA LEU A 120 -4.12 -7.78 -3.20
C LEU A 120 -4.96 -8.78 -4.00
N SER A 121 -4.44 -9.23 -5.13
CA SER A 121 -5.19 -10.09 -6.04
C SER A 121 -4.29 -10.76 -7.04
N SER A 122 -4.49 -12.07 -7.22
CA SER A 122 -3.92 -12.87 -8.32
C SER A 122 -4.93 -13.13 -9.44
N GLU A 123 -6.15 -12.57 -9.38
CA GLU A 123 -7.15 -12.73 -10.41
C GLU A 123 -6.68 -12.15 -11.75
N GLY A 124 -6.89 -12.89 -12.83
CA GLY A 124 -6.42 -12.51 -14.16
C GLY A 124 -4.90 -12.49 -14.32
N CYS A 125 -4.18 -13.08 -13.38
CA CYS A 125 -2.73 -13.23 -13.43
C CYS A 125 -2.36 -14.70 -13.60
N PHE A 126 -1.34 -14.96 -14.38
CA PHE A 126 -0.82 -16.32 -14.56
C PHE A 126 0.67 -16.29 -14.91
N TYR A 127 1.44 -16.88 -14.06
CA TYR A 127 2.85 -17.13 -14.32
C TYR A 127 3.09 -18.54 -14.82
N SER A 128 3.93 -18.67 -15.83
CA SER A 128 4.38 -19.97 -16.31
C SER A 128 5.87 -19.92 -16.64
N PRO A 129 6.68 -20.84 -16.10
CA PRO A 129 8.09 -20.92 -16.44
C PRO A 129 8.34 -21.39 -17.88
N PHE A 130 7.30 -21.93 -18.54
CA PHE A 130 7.42 -22.55 -19.87
C PHE A 130 6.72 -21.77 -20.98
N SER A 131 5.97 -20.72 -20.64
CA SER A 131 5.23 -19.90 -21.61
C SER A 131 5.17 -18.45 -21.17
N TYR A 132 4.75 -17.57 -22.08
CA TYR A 132 4.43 -16.20 -21.70
C TYR A 132 3.28 -16.22 -20.69
N GLY A 133 3.52 -15.62 -19.53
CA GLY A 133 2.48 -15.37 -18.55
C GLY A 133 1.47 -14.32 -19.03
N TYR A 134 0.44 -14.09 -18.25
CA TYR A 134 -0.47 -12.98 -18.44
C TYR A 134 -0.75 -12.29 -17.11
N GLY A 135 -1.06 -11.03 -17.17
CA GLY A 135 -1.28 -10.21 -15.99
C GLY A 135 -1.62 -8.77 -16.33
N PRO A 136 -1.58 -7.90 -15.35
CA PRO A 136 -1.91 -6.49 -15.50
C PRO A 136 -1.01 -5.79 -16.51
N THR A 137 -1.63 -5.02 -17.41
CA THR A 137 -0.96 -4.14 -18.38
C THR A 137 -1.22 -2.67 -18.10
N CYS A 138 -2.24 -2.38 -17.31
CA CYS A 138 -2.55 -1.03 -16.83
C CYS A 138 -3.17 -1.10 -15.44
N ILE A 139 -2.93 -0.06 -14.65
CA ILE A 139 -3.46 0.12 -13.30
C ILE A 139 -3.92 1.56 -13.14
N SER A 140 -5.04 1.73 -12.45
CA SER A 140 -5.55 3.03 -12.03
C SER A 140 -6.12 2.93 -10.63
N VAL A 141 -5.94 3.97 -9.83
CA VAL A 141 -6.43 4.07 -8.45
C VAL A 141 -7.43 5.20 -8.38
N SER A 142 -8.53 5.01 -7.63
CA SER A 142 -9.51 6.07 -7.38
C SER A 142 -8.89 7.21 -6.55
N SER A 143 -9.51 8.38 -6.61
CA SER A 143 -9.00 9.57 -5.92
C SER A 143 -8.92 9.40 -4.40
N ASP A 144 -9.80 8.59 -3.81
CA ASP A 144 -9.82 8.26 -2.39
C ASP A 144 -8.88 7.11 -2.00
N GLY A 145 -8.24 6.45 -2.97
CA GLY A 145 -7.34 5.33 -2.74
C GLY A 145 -8.01 4.01 -2.34
N ASP A 146 -9.36 3.95 -2.37
CA ASP A 146 -10.11 2.77 -1.92
C ASP A 146 -10.44 1.77 -3.03
N ILE A 147 -10.30 2.18 -4.30
CA ILE A 147 -10.59 1.33 -5.45
C ILE A 147 -9.38 1.29 -6.39
N ILE A 148 -8.98 0.09 -6.78
CA ILE A 148 -7.99 -0.14 -7.83
C ILE A 148 -8.69 -0.81 -9.01
N TYR A 149 -8.45 -0.30 -10.21
CA TYR A 149 -8.79 -0.97 -11.46
C TYR A 149 -7.52 -1.44 -12.15
N TYR A 150 -7.55 -2.63 -12.72
CA TYR A 150 -6.50 -3.11 -13.59
C TYR A 150 -7.04 -3.88 -14.79
N GLY A 151 -6.39 -3.68 -15.91
CA GLY A 151 -6.66 -4.43 -17.14
C GLY A 151 -5.52 -5.40 -17.44
N THR A 152 -5.84 -6.56 -17.99
CA THR A 152 -4.87 -7.61 -18.31
C THR A 152 -4.60 -7.70 -19.81
N ASN A 153 -3.50 -8.35 -20.20
CA ASN A 153 -3.20 -8.65 -21.59
C ASN A 153 -4.15 -9.70 -22.23
N GLN A 154 -5.06 -10.28 -21.44
CA GLN A 154 -6.15 -11.14 -21.93
C GLN A 154 -7.43 -10.34 -22.26
N GLY A 155 -7.40 -9.02 -22.09
CA GLY A 155 -8.57 -8.16 -22.34
C GLY A 155 -9.59 -8.16 -21.20
N GLU A 156 -9.21 -8.65 -20.03
CA GLU A 156 -10.05 -8.65 -18.84
C GLU A 156 -9.83 -7.38 -18.03
N VAL A 157 -10.87 -6.91 -17.34
CA VAL A 157 -10.81 -5.77 -16.42
C VAL A 157 -11.32 -6.17 -15.06
N TYR A 158 -10.55 -5.87 -14.05
CA TYR A 158 -10.87 -6.16 -12.66
C TYR A 158 -10.95 -4.90 -11.83
N ARG A 159 -11.73 -4.96 -10.78
CA ARG A 159 -11.86 -3.94 -9.75
C ARG A 159 -11.58 -4.56 -8.39
N ILE A 160 -10.70 -3.93 -7.62
CA ILE A 160 -10.46 -4.24 -6.21
C ILE A 160 -11.06 -3.09 -5.39
N SER A 161 -11.93 -3.38 -4.44
CA SER A 161 -12.61 -2.41 -3.58
C SER A 161 -12.23 -2.65 -2.12
N ASN A 162 -12.45 -1.66 -1.25
CA ASN A 162 -12.07 -1.67 0.17
C ASN A 162 -10.56 -1.79 0.38
N VAL A 163 -9.76 -1.24 -0.53
CA VAL A 163 -8.30 -1.24 -0.44
C VAL A 163 -7.83 -0.51 0.81
N SER A 164 -8.54 0.54 1.22
CA SER A 164 -8.25 1.30 2.44
C SER A 164 -8.25 0.45 3.73
N LYS A 165 -8.95 -0.69 3.72
CA LYS A 165 -9.02 -1.61 4.86
C LYS A 165 -7.89 -2.63 4.89
N VAL A 166 -7.12 -2.73 3.81
CA VAL A 166 -5.97 -3.64 3.72
C VAL A 166 -4.73 -2.91 4.23
N ILE A 167 -4.31 -3.26 5.44
CA ILE A 167 -3.16 -2.66 6.12
C ILE A 167 -1.98 -3.62 6.28
N ASN A 168 -2.26 -4.93 6.22
CA ASN A 168 -1.27 -6.01 6.31
C ASN A 168 -1.87 -7.28 5.69
N ASP A 169 -1.10 -8.36 5.66
CA ASP A 169 -1.52 -9.65 5.11
C ASP A 169 -2.73 -10.26 5.84
N GLU A 170 -2.92 -9.97 7.12
CA GLU A 170 -4.07 -10.47 7.91
C GLU A 170 -5.39 -9.80 7.53
N THR A 171 -5.32 -8.61 6.92
CA THR A 171 -6.50 -7.82 6.54
C THR A 171 -6.83 -7.89 5.05
N ILE A 172 -6.12 -8.74 4.29
CA ILE A 172 -6.29 -8.88 2.84
C ILE A 172 -7.72 -9.28 2.45
N ASP A 173 -8.36 -10.12 3.26
CA ASP A 173 -9.75 -10.57 3.04
C ASP A 173 -10.78 -9.43 3.13
N SER A 174 -10.36 -8.23 3.57
CA SER A 174 -11.21 -7.04 3.55
C SER A 174 -11.39 -6.49 2.13
N ALA A 175 -10.45 -6.74 1.24
CA ALA A 175 -10.57 -6.35 -0.16
C ALA A 175 -11.57 -7.25 -0.90
N THR A 176 -12.27 -6.68 -1.87
CA THR A 176 -13.20 -7.41 -2.71
C THR A 176 -12.78 -7.27 -4.17
N VAL A 177 -12.47 -8.38 -4.81
CA VAL A 177 -12.09 -8.43 -6.22
C VAL A 177 -13.32 -8.78 -7.06
N THR A 178 -13.56 -8.02 -8.12
CA THR A 178 -14.68 -8.24 -9.05
C THR A 178 -14.18 -8.13 -10.49
N LYS A 179 -14.40 -9.15 -11.29
CA LYS A 179 -14.20 -9.05 -12.74
C LYS A 179 -15.34 -8.23 -13.35
N ILE A 180 -15.00 -7.25 -14.17
CA ILE A 180 -15.96 -6.34 -14.81
C ILE A 180 -16.22 -6.78 -16.26
N VAL A 181 -15.15 -7.13 -16.97
CA VAL A 181 -15.17 -7.57 -18.37
C VAL A 181 -14.28 -8.77 -18.55
#